data_d252f7cf4482d1ab63c440be4ee16bf3
#
_entry.id   d252f7cf4482d1ab63c440be4ee16bf3
#
_cell.length_a   1.000
_cell.length_b   1.000
_cell.length_c   1.000
_cell.angle_alpha   90.00
_cell.angle_beta   90.00
_cell.angle_gamma   90.00
#
_symmetry.space_group_name_H-M   'P 1'
#
loop_
_entity.id
_entity.type
_entity.pdbx_description
1 polymer ?
#
loop_
_entity_poly.entity_id
_entity_poly.type
_entity_poly.pdbx_seq_one_letter_code
_entity_poly.pdbx_strand_id
1 'polypeptide(L)'
;MDGAGLAKMKTLEEATLLLQRVHGLVEMYAVAVKNGQASSPLVMNIRRTLPTLSENLKTQFGMIADQVMQVQIASTRGSSEVMRIRTLREGVAQIKQALEIATAQTKDKHTIKDENATGQPSAGAS
;
A
#
# COMPACT_ATOMS: atom_id res chain seq x y z
N MET A 1 -1.21 23.18 3.00
CA MET A 1 -0.69 22.17 2.04
C MET A 1 -0.98 22.67 0.65
N ASP A 2 -0.03 22.62 -0.24
CA ASP A 2 -0.22 23.07 -1.62
C ASP A 2 -0.97 22.03 -2.46
N GLY A 3 -1.28 22.39 -3.73
CA GLY A 3 -2.03 21.51 -4.62
C GLY A 3 -1.34 20.17 -4.87
N ALA A 4 -0.02 20.17 -4.97
CA ALA A 4 0.74 18.93 -5.17
C ALA A 4 0.67 18.04 -3.92
N GLY A 5 0.74 18.64 -2.73
CA GLY A 5 0.59 17.92 -1.48
C GLY A 5 -0.79 17.30 -1.32
N LEU A 6 -1.83 18.06 -1.66
CA LEU A 6 -3.20 17.55 -1.61
C LEU A 6 -3.41 16.38 -2.58
N ALA A 7 -2.87 16.48 -3.79
CA ALA A 7 -2.96 15.39 -4.77
C ALA A 7 -2.26 14.13 -4.28
N LYS A 8 -1.08 14.26 -3.68
CA LYS A 8 -0.36 13.13 -3.10
C LYS A 8 -1.11 12.52 -1.93
N MET A 9 -1.66 13.35 -1.05
CA MET A 9 -2.44 12.85 0.10
C MET A 9 -3.67 12.10 -0.36
N LYS A 10 -4.36 12.59 -1.39
CA LYS A 10 -5.52 11.91 -1.95
C LYS A 10 -5.12 10.54 -2.51
N THR A 11 -4.02 10.48 -3.24
CA THR A 11 -3.50 9.21 -3.77
C THR A 11 -3.19 8.24 -2.63
N LEU A 12 -2.54 8.71 -1.57
CA LEU A 12 -2.20 7.87 -0.41
C LEU A 12 -3.45 7.38 0.32
N GLU A 13 -4.47 8.22 0.46
CA GLU A 13 -5.73 7.81 1.07
C GLU A 13 -6.42 6.71 0.25
N GLU A 14 -6.49 6.88 -1.06
CA GLU A 14 -7.07 5.88 -1.95
C GLU A 14 -6.28 4.58 -1.91
N ALA A 15 -4.94 4.67 -1.92
CA ALA A 15 -4.07 3.50 -1.82
C ALA A 15 -4.26 2.77 -0.50
N THR A 16 -4.40 3.51 0.59
CA THR A 16 -4.62 2.93 1.92
C THR A 16 -5.93 2.14 1.96
N LEU A 17 -7.00 2.68 1.36
CA LEU A 17 -8.28 1.98 1.29
C LEU A 17 -8.18 0.71 0.45
N LEU A 18 -7.48 0.77 -0.69
CA LEU A 18 -7.27 -0.41 -1.52
C LEU A 18 -6.43 -1.46 -0.79
N LEU A 19 -5.41 -1.04 -0.04
CA LEU A 19 -4.59 -1.96 0.73
C LEU A 19 -5.39 -2.62 1.86
N GLN A 20 -6.26 -1.85 2.53
CA GLN A 20 -7.14 -2.42 3.55
C GLN A 20 -8.05 -3.48 2.95
N ARG A 21 -8.54 -3.26 1.73
CA ARG A 21 -9.33 -4.26 1.02
C ARG A 21 -8.52 -5.53 0.73
N VAL A 22 -7.28 -5.37 0.26
CA VAL A 22 -6.38 -6.51 0.03
C VAL A 22 -6.14 -7.25 1.33
N HIS A 23 -5.86 -6.53 2.42
CA HIS A 23 -5.64 -7.14 3.74
C HIS A 23 -6.84 -7.99 4.15
N GLY A 24 -8.05 -7.44 4.03
CA GLY A 24 -9.27 -8.19 4.36
C GLY A 24 -9.42 -9.45 3.52
N LEU A 25 -9.14 -9.36 2.22
CA LEU A 25 -9.21 -10.52 1.33
C LEU A 25 -8.16 -11.58 1.70
N VAL A 26 -6.96 -11.17 2.05
CA VAL A 26 -5.89 -12.09 2.46
C VAL A 26 -6.29 -12.84 3.73
N GLU A 27 -6.86 -12.13 4.71
CA GLU A 27 -7.29 -12.77 5.96
C GLU A 27 -8.48 -13.71 5.73
N MET A 28 -9.41 -13.35 4.87
CA MET A 28 -10.49 -14.25 4.46
C MET A 28 -9.96 -15.49 3.74
N TYR A 29 -8.96 -15.30 2.91
CA TYR A 29 -8.29 -16.40 2.20
C TYR A 29 -7.63 -17.36 3.20
N ALA A 30 -6.92 -16.82 4.18
CA ALA A 30 -6.28 -17.64 5.22
C ALA A 30 -7.31 -18.47 6.01
N VAL A 31 -8.44 -17.87 6.35
CA VAL A 31 -9.52 -18.57 7.04
C VAL A 31 -10.12 -19.68 6.16
N ALA A 32 -10.36 -19.37 4.89
CA ALA A 32 -10.92 -20.36 3.95
C ALA A 32 -10.00 -21.58 3.81
N VAL A 33 -8.71 -21.34 3.68
CA VAL A 33 -7.71 -22.42 3.57
C VAL A 33 -7.69 -23.26 4.86
N LYS A 34 -7.69 -22.60 6.01
CA LYS A 34 -7.69 -23.27 7.30
C LYS A 34 -8.91 -24.18 7.46
N ASN A 35 -10.06 -23.73 6.97
CA ASN A 35 -11.32 -24.46 7.10
C ASN A 35 -11.62 -25.41 5.94
N GLY A 36 -10.70 -25.55 5.00
CA GLY A 36 -10.91 -26.38 3.82
C GLY A 36 -11.99 -25.90 2.88
N GLN A 37 -12.30 -24.59 2.91
CA GLN A 37 -13.31 -23.98 2.06
C GLN A 37 -12.74 -23.50 0.74
N ALA A 38 -13.61 -23.27 -0.24
CA ALA A 38 -13.20 -22.77 -1.54
C ALA A 38 -12.56 -21.39 -1.40
N SER A 39 -11.35 -21.23 -1.93
CA SER A 39 -10.56 -20.01 -1.80
C SER A 39 -10.30 -19.31 -3.13
N SER A 40 -10.60 -19.96 -4.27
CA SER A 40 -10.31 -19.40 -5.59
C SER A 40 -10.90 -18.02 -5.84
N PRO A 41 -12.16 -17.73 -5.47
CA PRO A 41 -12.68 -16.37 -5.66
C PRO A 41 -11.92 -15.30 -4.89
N LEU A 42 -11.43 -15.64 -3.70
CA LEU A 42 -10.64 -14.73 -2.88
C LEU A 42 -9.28 -14.44 -3.51
N VAL A 43 -8.62 -15.47 -4.00
CA VAL A 43 -7.34 -15.33 -4.71
C VAL A 43 -7.51 -14.48 -5.95
N MET A 44 -8.58 -14.68 -6.71
CA MET A 44 -8.87 -13.87 -7.89
C MET A 44 -9.08 -12.41 -7.55
N ASN A 45 -9.82 -12.12 -6.48
CA ASN A 45 -10.04 -10.75 -6.04
C ASN A 45 -8.73 -10.08 -5.61
N ILE A 46 -7.87 -10.81 -4.90
CA ILE A 46 -6.55 -10.30 -4.52
C ILE A 46 -5.74 -9.95 -5.77
N ARG A 47 -5.73 -10.86 -6.75
CA ARG A 47 -4.99 -10.67 -8.01
C ARG A 47 -5.52 -9.51 -8.85
N ARG A 48 -6.77 -9.15 -8.71
CA ARG A 48 -7.36 -7.98 -9.38
C ARG A 48 -7.06 -6.69 -8.64
N THR A 49 -7.09 -6.74 -7.31
CA THR A 49 -6.95 -5.54 -6.49
C THR A 49 -5.50 -5.06 -6.43
N LEU A 50 -4.52 -5.96 -6.40
CA LEU A 50 -3.11 -5.57 -6.36
C LEU A 50 -2.68 -4.73 -7.57
N PRO A 51 -3.00 -5.11 -8.82
CA PRO A 51 -2.69 -4.25 -9.96
C PRO A 51 -3.40 -2.90 -9.92
N THR A 52 -4.62 -2.85 -9.42
CA THR A 52 -5.36 -1.59 -9.25
C THR A 52 -4.64 -0.68 -8.26
N LEU A 53 -4.15 -1.23 -7.15
CA LEU A 53 -3.37 -0.49 -6.17
C LEU A 53 -2.06 0.03 -6.79
N SER A 54 -1.35 -0.82 -7.53
CA SER A 54 -0.12 -0.43 -8.21
C SER A 54 -0.37 0.71 -9.19
N GLU A 55 -1.42 0.61 -10.00
CA GLU A 55 -1.78 1.63 -10.98
C GLU A 55 -2.12 2.96 -10.31
N ASN A 56 -2.82 2.92 -9.18
CA ASN A 56 -3.16 4.11 -8.40
C ASN A 56 -1.90 4.84 -7.92
N LEU A 57 -0.85 4.10 -7.56
CA LEU A 57 0.39 4.65 -7.01
C LEU A 57 1.42 5.02 -8.07
N LYS A 58 1.26 4.54 -9.29
CA LYS A 58 2.30 4.54 -10.32
C LYS A 58 2.86 5.93 -10.63
N THR A 59 2.00 6.93 -10.72
CA THR A 59 2.38 8.27 -11.14
C THR A 59 3.16 9.02 -10.07
N GLN A 60 2.72 8.92 -8.82
CA GLN A 60 3.28 9.74 -7.74
C GLN A 60 4.18 8.95 -6.77
N PHE A 61 4.00 7.65 -6.69
CA PHE A 61 4.74 6.77 -5.78
C PHE A 61 5.16 5.50 -6.51
N GLY A 62 5.94 5.69 -7.58
CA GLY A 62 6.33 4.59 -8.46
C GLY A 62 7.07 3.46 -7.76
N MET A 63 7.89 3.78 -6.75
CA MET A 63 8.62 2.74 -6.01
C MET A 63 7.68 1.86 -5.21
N ILE A 64 6.64 2.46 -4.61
CA ILE A 64 5.63 1.68 -3.87
C ILE A 64 4.79 0.86 -4.87
N ALA A 65 4.45 1.44 -6.01
CA ALA A 65 3.75 0.73 -7.08
C ALA A 65 4.52 -0.52 -7.51
N ASP A 66 5.84 -0.40 -7.68
CA ASP A 66 6.69 -1.54 -8.03
C ASP A 66 6.72 -2.57 -6.91
N GLN A 67 6.75 -2.13 -5.66
CA GLN A 67 6.69 -3.03 -4.50
C GLN A 67 5.39 -3.84 -4.50
N VAL A 68 4.27 -3.21 -4.82
CA VAL A 68 2.97 -3.89 -4.93
C VAL A 68 3.04 -4.98 -6.01
N MET A 69 3.59 -4.67 -7.17
CA MET A 69 3.74 -5.64 -8.25
C MET A 69 4.66 -6.79 -7.87
N GLN A 70 5.71 -6.54 -7.11
CA GLN A 70 6.60 -7.59 -6.61
C GLN A 70 5.85 -8.56 -5.69
N VAL A 71 4.98 -8.04 -4.82
CA VAL A 71 4.14 -8.87 -3.97
C VAL A 71 3.24 -9.76 -4.81
N GLN A 72 2.62 -9.21 -5.85
CA GLN A 72 1.77 -9.98 -6.75
C GLN A 72 2.54 -11.10 -7.43
N ILE A 73 3.69 -10.80 -8.00
CA ILE A 73 4.54 -11.78 -8.67
C ILE A 73 4.97 -12.88 -7.71
N ALA A 74 5.45 -12.50 -6.52
CA ALA A 74 5.89 -13.45 -5.51
C ALA A 74 4.75 -14.38 -5.07
N SER A 75 3.54 -13.85 -4.94
CA SER A 75 2.38 -14.64 -4.53
C SER A 75 1.95 -15.66 -5.58
N THR A 76 2.24 -15.41 -6.86
CA THR A 76 1.90 -16.34 -7.93
C THR A 76 2.92 -17.47 -8.06
N ARG A 77 4.12 -17.31 -7.52
CA ARG A 77 5.17 -18.32 -7.59
C ARG A 77 5.09 -19.37 -6.49
N GLY A 78 4.25 -19.14 -5.49
CA GLY A 78 4.13 -20.04 -4.37
C GLY A 78 3.57 -21.40 -4.79
N SER A 79 4.19 -22.46 -4.31
CA SER A 79 3.75 -23.83 -4.59
C SER A 79 2.65 -24.28 -3.64
N SER A 80 2.45 -23.62 -2.51
CA SER A 80 1.43 -23.96 -1.54
C SER A 80 0.62 -22.74 -1.12
N GLU A 81 -0.61 -22.98 -0.68
CA GLU A 81 -1.46 -21.91 -0.19
C GLU A 81 -0.92 -21.28 1.09
N VAL A 82 -0.30 -22.09 1.95
CA VAL A 82 0.32 -21.59 3.18
C VAL A 82 1.44 -20.58 2.85
N MET A 83 2.28 -20.92 1.88
CA MET A 83 3.35 -20.03 1.45
C MET A 83 2.81 -18.77 0.79
N ARG A 84 1.77 -18.91 -0.01
CA ARG A 84 1.13 -17.75 -0.65
C ARG A 84 0.55 -16.78 0.37
N ILE A 85 -0.13 -17.31 1.38
CA ILE A 85 -0.69 -16.49 2.47
C ILE A 85 0.42 -15.75 3.20
N ARG A 86 1.51 -16.43 3.52
CA ARG A 86 2.66 -15.80 4.19
C ARG A 86 3.23 -14.67 3.34
N THR A 87 3.46 -14.92 2.06
CA THR A 87 3.99 -13.93 1.13
C THR A 87 3.07 -12.71 1.03
N LEU A 88 1.77 -12.94 0.93
CA LEU A 88 0.79 -11.86 0.87
C LEU A 88 0.75 -11.05 2.18
N ARG A 89 0.76 -11.72 3.33
CA ARG A 89 0.76 -11.04 4.63
C ARG A 89 2.00 -10.17 4.81
N GLU A 90 3.17 -10.70 4.49
CA GLU A 90 4.42 -9.96 4.57
C GLU A 90 4.40 -8.77 3.61
N GLY A 91 3.94 -8.99 2.40
CA GLY A 91 3.85 -7.94 1.40
C GLY A 91 2.89 -6.83 1.80
N VAL A 92 1.71 -7.16 2.30
CA VAL A 92 0.74 -6.18 2.78
C VAL A 92 1.33 -5.36 3.92
N ALA A 93 2.02 -5.99 4.87
CA ALA A 93 2.64 -5.28 5.97
C ALA A 93 3.72 -4.31 5.50
N GLN A 94 4.54 -4.71 4.53
CA GLN A 94 5.58 -3.86 3.96
C GLN A 94 4.99 -2.68 3.19
N ILE A 95 3.96 -2.91 2.39
CA ILE A 95 3.29 -1.85 1.65
C ILE A 95 2.62 -0.87 2.62
N LYS A 96 1.97 -1.37 3.66
CA LYS A 96 1.36 -0.54 4.70
C LYS A 96 2.40 0.40 5.32
N GLN A 97 3.55 -0.13 5.68
CA GLN A 97 4.64 0.66 6.24
C GLN A 97 5.13 1.71 5.25
N ALA A 98 5.30 1.34 4.00
CA ALA A 98 5.72 2.27 2.95
C ALA A 98 4.71 3.40 2.76
N LEU A 99 3.42 3.11 2.79
CA LEU A 99 2.36 4.12 2.68
C LEU A 99 2.34 5.04 3.90
N GLU A 100 2.55 4.49 5.10
CA GLU A 100 2.63 5.30 6.32
C GLU A 100 3.81 6.26 6.29
N ILE A 101 4.97 5.77 5.86
CA ILE A 101 6.16 6.61 5.70
C ILE A 101 5.92 7.69 4.66
N ALA A 102 5.37 7.32 3.50
CA ALA A 102 5.09 8.29 2.44
C ALA A 102 4.08 9.35 2.90
N THR A 103 3.08 8.95 3.67
CA THR A 103 2.09 9.87 4.24
C THR A 103 2.76 10.86 5.18
N ALA A 104 3.59 10.37 6.10
CA ALA A 104 4.31 11.23 7.04
C ALA A 104 5.25 12.19 6.31
N GLN A 105 6.00 11.69 5.34
CA GLN A 105 6.92 12.52 4.55
C GLN A 105 6.18 13.59 3.74
N THR A 106 5.05 13.24 3.17
CA THR A 106 4.24 14.19 2.41
C THR A 106 3.71 15.30 3.30
N LYS A 107 3.19 14.96 4.47
CA LYS A 107 2.71 15.94 5.44
C LYS A 107 3.85 16.84 5.91
N ASP A 108 4.97 16.26 6.31
CA ASP A 108 6.10 17.01 6.83
C ASP A 108 6.68 17.94 5.78
N LYS A 109 6.90 17.43 4.58
CA LYS A 109 7.48 18.21 3.50
C LYS A 109 6.64 19.43 3.14
N HIS A 110 5.33 19.25 3.02
CA HIS A 110 4.45 20.33 2.62
C HIS A 110 4.13 21.28 3.78
N THR A 111 4.01 20.76 5.00
CA THR A 111 3.82 21.58 6.19
C THR A 111 5.05 22.43 6.49
N ILE A 112 6.24 21.84 6.43
CA ILE A 112 7.51 22.55 6.63
C ILE A 112 7.66 23.64 5.59
N LYS A 113 7.31 23.37 4.35
CA LYS A 113 7.36 24.34 3.27
C LYS A 113 6.45 25.53 3.56
N ASP A 114 5.24 25.28 4.05
CA ASP A 114 4.30 26.32 4.42
C ASP A 114 4.81 27.14 5.61
N GLU A 115 5.39 26.49 6.60
CA GLU A 115 6.01 27.16 7.75
C GLU A 115 7.17 28.04 7.30
N ASN A 116 8.00 27.57 6.38
CA ASN A 116 9.08 28.38 5.84
C ASN A 116 8.55 29.59 5.10
N ALA A 117 7.42 29.45 4.41
CA ALA A 117 6.76 30.57 3.75
C ALA A 117 6.27 31.62 4.76
N THR A 118 6.00 31.23 6.01
CA THR A 118 5.63 32.16 7.07
C THR A 118 6.85 32.72 7.83
N GLY A 119 8.06 32.39 7.37
CA GLY A 119 9.29 32.91 7.95
C GLY A 119 9.81 32.20 9.17
N GLN A 120 9.24 31.09 9.55
CA GLN A 120 9.75 30.30 10.65
C GLN A 120 10.87 29.37 10.17
N PRO A 121 12.07 29.50 10.73
CA PRO A 121 13.07 28.48 10.50
C PRO A 121 12.57 27.22 11.17
N SER A 122 12.40 26.22 10.38
CA SER A 122 11.91 24.95 10.89
C SER A 122 13.00 24.27 11.70
N ALA A 123 12.80 24.17 12.98
CA ALA A 123 13.63 23.34 13.82
C ALA A 123 13.56 21.88 13.38
N GLY A 124 12.46 21.52 12.77
CA GLY A 124 12.29 20.18 12.22
C GLY A 124 13.09 19.94 10.96
N ALA A 125 13.67 20.97 10.37
CA ALA A 125 14.54 20.82 9.21
C ALA A 125 15.88 20.17 9.56
N SER A 126 16.13 20.05 10.82
CA SER A 126 17.31 19.31 11.29
C SER A 126 17.16 17.82 11.00
#